data_d3998aa724ac979347d719797e877647
#
_entry.id   d3998aa724ac979347d719797e877647
#
_cell.length_a   1.000
_cell.length_b   1.000
_cell.length_c   1.000
_cell.angle_alpha   90.00
_cell.angle_beta   90.00
_cell.angle_gamma   90.00
#
_symmetry.space_group_name_H-M   'P 1'
#
loop_
_entity.id
_entity.type
_entity.pdbx_description
1 polymer ?
#
loop_
_entity_poly.entity_id
_entity_poly.type
_entity_poly.pdbx_seq_one_letter_code
_entity_poly.pdbx_strand_id
1 'polypeptide(L)'
;MTDDTGGGTSGSGKRLSTRETAGRLGVKSETVYAYVSRGLLTSRRAPGGRGSTFDPEEVDALARRSGRGRPGGDGMAADRAAGSSGGDGPWDLTARTGITLIDTDRYYFRGVDACALAARYGYEETAAWLWTGELTPGIRFTAPPESLAAARRAVEALPAHSGLVDRLRAVTIAAAVTDPLRFDLSAPTVLAAAPALIATLVSALPVREADAADGPESALAERLWPRLTRHPADQASVRVLDAALTLLIDHDLAASTLAARVAASARAHPYAVVSAGLGAVDGPLHGAASGLAHRLLTEVLERGSAAAVVADHLREGRRIPGLGHRLYPGEDPRARMLFGLLEDLPQAAPALTAAREVVETTARYTPLHANVDLALAVLSVSAGMPAEAGEAVFAVARTAGWIAHALEEYQERPLRLRPSGHYTGPTPPQPLP
;
A
#
# COMPACT_ATOMS: atom_id res chain seq x y z
N MET A 1 -73.51 8.28 -22.90
CA MET A 1 -73.39 9.68 -22.47
C MET A 1 -72.16 9.77 -21.59
N THR A 2 -71.18 10.40 -22.17
CA THR A 2 -70.03 11.18 -21.66
C THR A 2 -69.01 10.41 -20.83
N ASP A 3 -67.86 10.09 -21.42
CA ASP A 3 -66.62 10.91 -21.53
C ASP A 3 -66.11 11.38 -20.18
N ASP A 4 -64.92 10.97 -19.80
CA ASP A 4 -63.83 11.92 -19.69
C ASP A 4 -62.44 11.23 -19.62
N THR A 5 -61.61 11.76 -20.44
CA THR A 5 -60.17 11.51 -20.63
C THR A 5 -59.33 12.25 -19.58
N GLY A 6 -58.36 11.57 -19.03
CA GLY A 6 -57.33 12.18 -18.17
C GLY A 6 -55.94 11.91 -18.74
N GLY A 7 -55.44 12.77 -19.62
CA GLY A 7 -54.11 12.72 -20.18
C GLY A 7 -53.05 13.19 -19.19
N GLY A 8 -52.11 12.32 -18.91
CA GLY A 8 -50.88 12.66 -18.20
C GLY A 8 -49.82 13.19 -19.18
N THR A 9 -49.56 14.48 -19.17
CA THR A 9 -48.46 15.14 -19.90
C THR A 9 -47.12 14.83 -19.30
N SER A 10 -46.35 13.90 -19.92
CA SER A 10 -44.93 13.75 -19.66
C SER A 10 -44.16 14.94 -20.26
N GLY A 11 -43.54 15.76 -19.42
CA GLY A 11 -42.68 16.86 -19.83
C GLY A 11 -41.50 16.37 -20.67
N SER A 12 -41.56 16.67 -22.00
CA SER A 12 -40.46 16.44 -22.94
C SER A 12 -39.31 17.42 -22.65
N GLY A 13 -38.44 17.08 -21.68
CA GLY A 13 -37.15 17.74 -21.50
C GLY A 13 -36.26 17.52 -22.72
N LYS A 14 -35.61 18.55 -23.24
CA LYS A 14 -34.68 18.50 -24.36
C LYS A 14 -33.56 17.49 -24.05
N ARG A 15 -33.46 16.40 -24.81
CA ARG A 15 -32.45 15.37 -24.64
C ARG A 15 -31.04 15.93 -24.94
N LEU A 16 -30.03 15.46 -24.19
CA LEU A 16 -28.63 15.88 -24.33
C LEU A 16 -27.95 15.10 -25.48
N SER A 17 -27.14 15.79 -26.27
CA SER A 17 -26.22 15.17 -27.23
C SER A 17 -25.05 14.48 -26.54
N THR A 18 -24.29 13.61 -27.22
CA THR A 18 -23.08 12.98 -26.70
C THR A 18 -22.09 13.99 -26.14
N ARG A 19 -21.91 15.14 -26.79
CA ARG A 19 -20.99 16.20 -26.37
C ARG A 19 -21.46 16.91 -25.10
N GLU A 20 -22.76 17.22 -25.01
CA GLU A 20 -23.35 17.81 -23.81
C GLU A 20 -23.33 16.83 -22.63
N THR A 21 -23.59 15.55 -22.88
CA THR A 21 -23.48 14.47 -21.89
C THR A 21 -22.06 14.30 -21.39
N ALA A 22 -21.07 14.30 -22.28
CA ALA A 22 -19.66 14.23 -21.93
C ALA A 22 -19.21 15.43 -21.05
N GLY A 23 -19.64 16.64 -21.43
CA GLY A 23 -19.38 17.85 -20.64
C GLY A 23 -20.02 17.81 -19.26
N ARG A 24 -21.28 17.32 -19.15
CA ARG A 24 -22.03 17.25 -17.89
C ARG A 24 -21.50 16.19 -16.93
N LEU A 25 -20.89 15.11 -17.47
CA LEU A 25 -20.24 14.03 -16.72
C LEU A 25 -18.75 14.29 -16.47
N GLY A 26 -18.15 15.33 -17.08
CA GLY A 26 -16.71 15.62 -16.97
C GLY A 26 -15.83 14.53 -17.58
N VAL A 27 -16.27 13.89 -18.68
CA VAL A 27 -15.57 12.78 -19.34
C VAL A 27 -15.40 13.02 -20.84
N LYS A 28 -14.55 12.22 -21.51
CA LYS A 28 -14.41 12.24 -22.98
C LYS A 28 -15.63 11.58 -23.63
N SER A 29 -15.93 11.96 -24.88
CA SER A 29 -17.07 11.42 -25.65
C SER A 29 -17.01 9.89 -25.80
N GLU A 30 -15.81 9.32 -25.92
CA GLU A 30 -15.61 7.86 -26.00
C GLU A 30 -16.06 7.15 -24.70
N THR A 31 -15.90 7.80 -23.55
CA THR A 31 -16.32 7.26 -22.24
C THR A 31 -17.85 7.21 -22.14
N VAL A 32 -18.58 8.12 -22.77
CA VAL A 32 -20.05 8.09 -22.79
C VAL A 32 -20.55 6.82 -23.49
N TYR A 33 -19.92 6.41 -24.59
CA TYR A 33 -20.25 5.15 -25.27
C TYR A 33 -19.91 3.92 -24.41
N ALA A 34 -18.82 3.99 -23.63
CA ALA A 34 -18.51 2.92 -22.67
C ALA A 34 -19.56 2.82 -21.55
N TYR A 35 -20.19 3.92 -21.14
CA TYR A 35 -21.31 3.88 -20.19
C TYR A 35 -22.57 3.27 -20.81
N VAL A 36 -22.82 3.52 -22.09
CA VAL A 36 -23.94 2.88 -22.81
C VAL A 36 -23.72 1.38 -22.93
N SER A 37 -22.52 0.95 -23.33
CA SER A 37 -22.22 -0.49 -23.48
C SER A 37 -22.28 -1.27 -22.16
N ARG A 38 -22.12 -0.57 -21.02
CA ARG A 38 -22.24 -1.14 -19.66
C ARG A 38 -23.64 -1.02 -19.06
N GLY A 39 -24.61 -0.50 -19.83
CA GLY A 39 -25.98 -0.30 -19.35
C GLY A 39 -26.15 0.81 -18.30
N LEU A 40 -25.16 1.70 -18.15
CA LEU A 40 -25.20 2.82 -17.20
C LEU A 40 -25.91 4.05 -17.73
N LEU A 41 -26.08 4.14 -19.06
CA LEU A 41 -26.84 5.19 -19.75
C LEU A 41 -27.62 4.58 -20.92
N THR A 42 -28.84 5.07 -21.12
CA THR A 42 -29.68 4.68 -22.25
C THR A 42 -29.56 5.69 -23.38
N SER A 43 -29.10 5.25 -24.56
CA SER A 43 -29.01 6.11 -25.74
C SER A 43 -30.21 5.95 -26.67
N ARG A 44 -30.68 7.05 -27.29
CA ARG A 44 -31.62 7.07 -28.39
C ARG A 44 -31.01 7.79 -29.59
N ARG A 45 -31.37 7.37 -30.81
CA ARG A 45 -30.93 8.09 -32.03
C ARG A 45 -31.48 9.52 -32.07
N ALA A 46 -30.65 10.47 -32.45
CA ALA A 46 -31.07 11.85 -32.63
C ALA A 46 -32.11 11.97 -33.80
N PRO A 47 -33.09 12.86 -33.69
CA PRO A 47 -33.94 13.22 -34.80
C PRO A 47 -33.08 13.77 -35.94
N GLY A 48 -33.09 13.10 -37.13
CA GLY A 48 -32.22 13.43 -38.27
C GLY A 48 -31.06 12.48 -38.54
N GLY A 49 -30.90 11.41 -37.78
CA GLY A 49 -30.07 10.25 -38.13
C GLY A 49 -28.59 10.29 -37.83
N ARG A 50 -28.03 11.39 -37.34
CA ARG A 50 -26.60 11.49 -36.97
C ARG A 50 -26.45 11.77 -35.47
N GLY A 51 -25.94 10.77 -34.71
CA GLY A 51 -25.60 10.89 -33.28
C GLY A 51 -26.59 10.25 -32.32
N SER A 52 -26.17 10.13 -31.05
CA SER A 52 -26.96 9.60 -29.93
C SER A 52 -27.41 10.73 -29.01
N THR A 53 -28.59 10.56 -28.41
CA THR A 53 -29.14 11.48 -27.40
C THR A 53 -29.45 10.75 -26.11
N PHE A 54 -29.33 11.46 -24.98
CA PHE A 54 -29.40 10.93 -23.63
C PHE A 54 -30.45 11.67 -22.80
N ASP A 55 -31.03 11.00 -21.86
CA ASP A 55 -31.96 11.58 -20.92
C ASP A 55 -31.20 12.45 -19.88
N PRO A 56 -31.57 13.74 -19.71
CA PRO A 56 -30.91 14.61 -18.75
C PRO A 56 -30.96 14.09 -17.30
N GLU A 57 -32.07 13.47 -16.90
CA GLU A 57 -32.25 12.96 -15.54
C GLU A 57 -31.35 11.73 -15.29
N GLU A 58 -31.22 10.84 -16.30
CA GLU A 58 -30.34 9.69 -16.25
C GLU A 58 -28.87 10.11 -16.20
N VAL A 59 -28.49 11.13 -16.97
CA VAL A 59 -27.14 11.73 -16.95
C VAL A 59 -26.85 12.39 -15.61
N ASP A 60 -27.79 13.14 -15.04
CA ASP A 60 -27.62 13.76 -13.72
C ASP A 60 -27.57 12.74 -12.59
N ALA A 61 -28.34 11.67 -12.69
CA ALA A 61 -28.27 10.57 -11.76
C ALA A 61 -26.90 9.90 -11.80
N LEU A 62 -26.32 9.70 -13.01
CA LEU A 62 -24.98 9.15 -13.17
C LEU A 62 -23.90 10.14 -12.69
N ALA A 63 -24.06 11.46 -12.95
CA ALA A 63 -23.16 12.50 -12.45
C ALA A 63 -23.11 12.54 -10.92
N ARG A 64 -24.28 12.45 -10.28
CA ARG A 64 -24.37 12.38 -8.81
C ARG A 64 -23.71 11.13 -8.25
N ARG A 65 -23.88 9.97 -8.90
CA ARG A 65 -23.23 8.72 -8.49
C ARG A 65 -21.71 8.74 -8.66
N SER A 66 -21.21 9.47 -9.67
CA SER A 66 -19.77 9.54 -9.96
C SER A 66 -19.03 10.68 -9.24
N GLY A 67 -19.68 11.45 -8.37
CA GLY A 67 -19.07 12.56 -7.62
C GLY A 67 -18.54 13.73 -8.46
N ARG A 68 -18.87 13.81 -9.76
CA ARG A 68 -18.36 14.77 -10.72
C ARG A 68 -19.45 15.75 -11.20
N GLY A 69 -19.90 16.63 -10.33
CA GLY A 69 -20.93 17.61 -10.67
C GLY A 69 -20.72 18.96 -10.04
N ARG A 70 -19.92 19.84 -10.64
CA ARG A 70 -20.14 21.24 -11.02
C ARG A 70 -18.83 22.03 -11.13
N PRO A 71 -18.56 22.77 -12.19
CA PRO A 71 -17.62 23.89 -12.17
C PRO A 71 -18.39 25.21 -11.91
N GLY A 72 -17.85 26.04 -11.02
CA GLY A 72 -18.12 27.47 -10.94
C GLY A 72 -18.81 27.97 -9.65
N GLY A 73 -18.08 28.75 -8.86
CA GLY A 73 -18.63 29.67 -7.87
C GLY A 73 -17.84 29.76 -6.57
N ASP A 74 -17.09 30.85 -6.42
CA ASP A 74 -16.35 31.28 -5.23
C ASP A 74 -17.15 31.22 -3.93
N GLY A 75 -16.48 30.93 -2.81
CA GLY A 75 -16.91 31.39 -1.51
C GLY A 75 -16.85 30.41 -0.35
N MET A 76 -15.88 30.63 0.52
CA MET A 76 -15.89 30.40 1.96
C MET A 76 -15.88 28.94 2.50
N ALA A 77 -14.76 28.64 3.13
CA ALA A 77 -14.60 27.62 4.15
C ALA A 77 -15.55 27.87 5.33
N ALA A 78 -16.33 26.88 5.70
CA ALA A 78 -16.68 26.52 7.08
C ALA A 78 -17.71 25.40 7.09
N ASP A 79 -17.55 24.47 8.01
CA ASP A 79 -18.59 23.60 8.56
C ASP A 79 -19.19 22.51 7.66
N ARG A 80 -18.59 21.30 7.70
CA ARG A 80 -19.32 20.06 7.47
C ARG A 80 -18.93 19.00 8.51
N ALA A 81 -19.30 19.28 9.73
CA ALA A 81 -19.59 18.22 10.69
C ALA A 81 -21.07 17.83 10.54
N ALA A 82 -21.33 16.54 10.63
CA ALA A 82 -22.63 15.89 10.78
C ALA A 82 -23.27 15.26 9.53
N GLY A 83 -23.26 13.93 9.51
CA GLY A 83 -24.42 13.10 9.18
C GLY A 83 -24.76 12.91 7.70
N SER A 84 -24.33 11.80 7.11
CA SER A 84 -25.13 11.17 6.08
C SER A 84 -25.08 9.65 6.22
N SER A 85 -26.18 9.13 6.71
CA SER A 85 -26.61 7.75 6.57
C SER A 85 -26.97 7.47 5.12
N GLY A 86 -26.50 6.33 4.57
CA GLY A 86 -27.14 5.64 3.47
C GLY A 86 -26.68 6.06 2.08
N GLY A 87 -25.81 5.25 1.47
CA GLY A 87 -25.57 5.22 0.03
C GLY A 87 -25.10 3.83 -0.35
N ASP A 88 -25.98 3.00 -0.89
CA ASP A 88 -25.68 1.73 -1.56
C ASP A 88 -24.87 2.01 -2.83
N GLY A 89 -23.56 2.07 -2.70
CA GLY A 89 -22.62 2.01 -3.83
C GLY A 89 -21.70 0.81 -3.64
N PRO A 90 -21.29 0.13 -4.73
CA PRO A 90 -20.44 -1.04 -4.59
C PRO A 90 -19.09 -0.64 -3.99
N TRP A 91 -18.84 -1.03 -2.73
CA TRP A 91 -17.53 -1.08 -2.07
C TRP A 91 -16.80 0.26 -1.84
N ASP A 92 -17.45 1.27 -1.29
CA ASP A 92 -16.74 2.42 -0.73
C ASP A 92 -16.19 2.05 0.67
N LEU A 93 -15.07 1.32 0.69
CA LEU A 93 -14.29 0.99 1.89
C LEU A 93 -13.44 2.19 2.32
N THR A 94 -14.04 3.37 2.39
CA THR A 94 -13.35 4.57 2.87
C THR A 94 -13.20 4.50 4.38
N ALA A 95 -11.97 4.33 4.86
CA ALA A 95 -11.66 4.48 6.27
C ALA A 95 -11.05 5.86 6.54
N ARG A 96 -11.52 6.54 7.57
CA ARG A 96 -10.85 7.76 8.05
C ARG A 96 -9.55 7.37 8.73
N THR A 97 -8.49 8.11 8.46
CA THR A 97 -7.18 7.94 9.11
C THR A 97 -6.49 9.28 9.27
N GLY A 98 -5.82 9.47 10.38
CA GLY A 98 -4.92 10.60 10.65
C GLY A 98 -3.44 10.20 10.50
N ILE A 99 -3.14 9.02 9.95
CA ILE A 99 -1.77 8.48 9.88
C ILE A 99 -1.05 9.00 8.66
N THR A 100 -1.55 8.73 7.46
CA THR A 100 -0.90 9.11 6.20
C THR A 100 -1.82 9.94 5.32
N LEU A 101 -1.29 11.04 4.81
CA LEU A 101 -1.85 11.82 3.70
C LEU A 101 -0.93 11.71 2.51
N ILE A 102 -1.46 11.35 1.34
CA ILE A 102 -0.74 11.39 0.06
C ILE A 102 -1.30 12.55 -0.77
N ASP A 103 -0.40 13.42 -1.23
CA ASP A 103 -0.71 14.56 -2.09
C ASP A 103 0.25 14.55 -3.28
N THR A 104 -0.29 14.58 -4.47
CA THR A 104 0.32 14.56 -5.82
C THR A 104 1.75 13.97 -5.94
N ASP A 105 2.76 14.58 -5.29
CA ASP A 105 4.19 14.22 -5.36
C ASP A 105 4.85 14.12 -3.98
N ARG A 106 4.05 14.14 -2.91
CA ARG A 106 4.48 14.09 -1.51
C ARG A 106 3.57 13.19 -0.69
N TYR A 107 4.06 12.78 0.46
CA TYR A 107 3.23 12.13 1.46
C TYR A 107 3.70 12.50 2.87
N TYR A 108 2.78 12.44 3.80
CA TYR A 108 2.93 12.99 5.13
C TYR A 108 2.48 11.98 6.16
N PHE A 109 3.26 11.81 7.21
CA PHE A 109 2.84 11.12 8.42
C PHE A 109 2.36 12.15 9.43
N ARG A 110 1.09 12.05 9.89
CA ARG A 110 0.49 13.04 10.80
C ARG A 110 0.71 14.50 10.36
N GLY A 111 0.70 14.75 9.06
CA GLY A 111 0.93 16.09 8.51
C GLY A 111 2.39 16.52 8.38
N VAL A 112 3.36 15.70 8.80
CA VAL A 112 4.79 15.95 8.62
C VAL A 112 5.30 15.21 7.39
N ASP A 113 6.08 15.89 6.54
CA ASP A 113 6.66 15.30 5.33
C ASP A 113 7.49 14.05 5.69
N ALA A 114 7.13 12.91 5.12
CA ALA A 114 7.75 11.62 5.45
C ALA A 114 9.20 11.52 4.97
N CYS A 115 9.54 12.17 3.85
CA CYS A 115 10.93 12.24 3.39
C CYS A 115 11.77 13.10 4.32
N ALA A 116 11.22 14.21 4.85
CA ALA A 116 11.91 15.04 5.83
C ALA A 116 12.13 14.28 7.16
N LEU A 117 11.17 13.47 7.60
CA LEU A 117 11.32 12.58 8.74
C LEU A 117 12.46 11.57 8.50
N ALA A 118 12.42 10.86 7.39
CA ALA A 118 13.44 9.88 7.03
C ALA A 118 14.83 10.50 6.82
N ALA A 119 14.93 11.77 6.43
CA ALA A 119 16.20 12.48 6.33
C ALA A 119 16.83 12.75 7.71
N ARG A 120 16.02 12.93 8.76
CA ARG A 120 16.47 13.45 10.05
C ARG A 120 16.42 12.43 11.19
N TYR A 121 15.47 11.53 11.19
CA TYR A 121 15.20 10.58 12.26
C TYR A 121 15.29 9.15 11.76
N GLY A 122 15.62 8.23 12.67
CA GLY A 122 15.61 6.81 12.38
C GLY A 122 14.21 6.20 12.41
N TYR A 123 14.13 4.96 11.96
CA TYR A 123 12.87 4.21 11.93
C TYR A 123 12.21 4.10 13.30
N GLU A 124 12.98 3.75 14.35
CA GLU A 124 12.45 3.53 15.70
C GLU A 124 11.88 4.83 16.28
N GLU A 125 12.56 5.95 16.07
CA GLU A 125 12.12 7.27 16.50
C GLU A 125 10.84 7.70 15.78
N THR A 126 10.81 7.50 14.46
CA THR A 126 9.64 7.86 13.64
C THR A 126 8.44 6.98 13.94
N ALA A 127 8.64 5.68 14.15
CA ALA A 127 7.56 4.76 14.51
C ALA A 127 6.95 5.09 15.88
N ALA A 128 7.80 5.33 16.89
CA ALA A 128 7.34 5.73 18.23
C ALA A 128 6.59 7.05 18.19
N TRP A 129 7.11 8.04 17.46
CA TRP A 129 6.44 9.33 17.25
C TRP A 129 5.08 9.16 16.51
N LEU A 130 5.02 8.29 15.50
CA LEU A 130 3.78 8.05 14.78
C LEU A 130 2.66 7.54 15.69
N TRP A 131 3.00 6.71 16.66
CA TRP A 131 2.03 6.16 17.62
C TRP A 131 1.62 7.14 18.70
N THR A 132 2.59 7.89 19.28
CA THR A 132 2.39 8.70 20.48
C THR A 132 2.17 10.19 20.19
N GLY A 133 2.69 10.69 19.07
CA GLY A 133 2.82 12.14 18.79
C GLY A 133 4.03 12.78 19.45
N GLU A 134 4.80 12.04 20.27
CA GLU A 134 5.98 12.54 20.99
C GLU A 134 7.26 11.93 20.40
N LEU A 135 8.22 12.78 20.02
CA LEU A 135 9.49 12.33 19.52
C LEU A 135 10.44 12.03 20.69
N THR A 136 10.95 10.80 20.73
CA THR A 136 11.95 10.37 21.74
C THR A 136 13.27 10.08 21.03
N PRO A 137 14.22 11.04 21.01
CA PRO A 137 15.50 10.86 20.35
C PRO A 137 16.29 9.69 20.96
N GLY A 138 16.90 8.89 20.09
CA GLY A 138 17.74 7.77 20.49
C GLY A 138 17.00 6.56 21.05
N ILE A 139 15.67 6.51 20.96
CA ILE A 139 14.88 5.34 21.38
C ILE A 139 15.34 4.08 20.63
N ARG A 140 15.42 2.96 21.35
CA ARG A 140 15.72 1.63 20.78
C ARG A 140 14.64 0.63 21.14
N PHE A 141 14.26 -0.17 20.17
CA PHE A 141 13.29 -1.25 20.35
C PHE A 141 14.01 -2.51 20.79
N THR A 142 13.60 -3.09 21.90
CA THR A 142 14.22 -4.28 22.47
C THR A 142 13.28 -5.47 22.47
N ALA A 143 13.81 -6.65 22.10
CA ALA A 143 13.06 -7.89 22.13
C ALA A 143 13.10 -8.49 23.55
N PRO A 144 11.95 -8.79 24.17
CA PRO A 144 11.92 -9.49 25.44
C PRO A 144 12.61 -10.86 25.31
N PRO A 145 13.47 -11.27 26.25
CA PRO A 145 14.25 -12.51 26.14
C PRO A 145 13.39 -13.77 25.91
N GLU A 146 12.26 -13.86 26.59
CA GLU A 146 11.34 -15.00 26.46
C GLU A 146 10.71 -15.05 25.04
N SER A 147 10.24 -13.89 24.55
CA SER A 147 9.66 -13.74 23.21
C SER A 147 10.68 -14.08 22.14
N LEU A 148 11.92 -13.56 22.27
CA LEU A 148 13.02 -13.83 21.34
C LEU A 148 13.38 -15.30 21.32
N ALA A 149 13.48 -15.96 22.48
CA ALA A 149 13.79 -17.38 22.56
C ALA A 149 12.69 -18.26 21.94
N ALA A 150 11.43 -17.94 22.18
CA ALA A 150 10.31 -18.64 21.54
C ALA A 150 10.29 -18.43 20.03
N ALA A 151 10.51 -17.20 19.57
CA ALA A 151 10.55 -16.86 18.14
C ALA A 151 11.71 -17.54 17.40
N ARG A 152 12.92 -17.60 17.99
CA ARG A 152 14.06 -18.31 17.40
C ARG A 152 13.77 -19.79 17.24
N ARG A 153 13.23 -20.45 18.26
CA ARG A 153 12.81 -21.88 18.15
C ARG A 153 11.78 -22.09 17.04
N ALA A 154 10.82 -21.18 16.90
CA ALA A 154 9.83 -21.29 15.85
C ALA A 154 10.45 -21.13 14.45
N VAL A 155 11.41 -20.23 14.28
CA VAL A 155 12.13 -20.03 13.02
C VAL A 155 13.04 -21.24 12.70
N GLU A 156 13.73 -21.78 13.71
CA GLU A 156 14.58 -22.97 13.56
C GLU A 156 13.80 -24.22 13.15
N ALA A 157 12.53 -24.33 13.56
CA ALA A 157 11.66 -25.45 13.19
C ALA A 157 11.14 -25.37 11.74
N LEU A 158 11.28 -24.23 11.07
CA LEU A 158 10.87 -24.08 9.68
C LEU A 158 11.84 -24.79 8.73
N PRO A 159 11.34 -25.30 7.59
CA PRO A 159 12.22 -25.82 6.53
C PRO A 159 13.27 -24.79 6.11
N ALA A 160 14.47 -25.28 5.73
CA ALA A 160 15.60 -24.41 5.37
C ALA A 160 15.30 -23.47 4.21
N HIS A 161 14.42 -23.88 3.29
CA HIS A 161 13.99 -23.09 2.13
C HIS A 161 12.86 -22.07 2.42
N SER A 162 12.41 -21.95 3.67
CA SER A 162 11.39 -20.96 4.04
C SER A 162 11.90 -19.55 3.81
N GLY A 163 11.05 -18.73 3.18
CA GLY A 163 11.33 -17.32 2.88
C GLY A 163 11.40 -16.44 4.14
N LEU A 164 11.93 -15.22 3.98
CA LEU A 164 12.00 -14.26 5.07
C LEU A 164 10.61 -13.91 5.61
N VAL A 165 9.61 -13.75 4.75
CA VAL A 165 8.22 -13.43 5.17
C VAL A 165 7.61 -14.60 5.94
N ASP A 166 7.85 -15.85 5.55
CA ASP A 166 7.40 -17.02 6.31
C ASP A 166 7.97 -17.02 7.73
N ARG A 167 9.26 -16.69 7.87
CA ARG A 167 9.94 -16.56 9.15
C ARG A 167 9.33 -15.45 10.00
N LEU A 168 9.07 -14.27 9.43
CA LEU A 168 8.39 -13.15 10.14
C LEU A 168 6.99 -13.55 10.63
N ARG A 169 6.24 -14.33 9.84
CA ARG A 169 4.92 -14.86 10.25
C ARG A 169 5.05 -15.81 11.45
N ALA A 170 6.01 -16.74 11.40
CA ALA A 170 6.27 -17.65 12.51
C ALA A 170 6.70 -16.92 13.79
N VAL A 171 7.58 -15.90 13.67
CA VAL A 171 8.00 -15.03 14.76
C VAL A 171 6.79 -14.33 15.39
N THR A 172 5.90 -13.78 14.58
CA THR A 172 4.72 -13.06 15.07
C THR A 172 3.82 -13.95 15.94
N ILE A 173 3.60 -15.20 15.50
CA ILE A 173 2.80 -16.17 16.25
C ILE A 173 3.51 -16.56 17.55
N ALA A 174 4.82 -16.85 17.49
CA ALA A 174 5.59 -17.23 18.66
C ALA A 174 5.66 -16.11 19.71
N ALA A 175 5.83 -14.85 19.27
CA ALA A 175 5.83 -13.69 20.15
C ALA A 175 4.45 -13.50 20.83
N ALA A 176 3.37 -13.71 20.08
CA ALA A 176 2.02 -13.55 20.63
C ALA A 176 1.72 -14.44 21.83
N VAL A 177 2.21 -15.69 21.83
CA VAL A 177 1.91 -16.65 22.90
C VAL A 177 2.73 -16.40 24.17
N THR A 178 3.80 -15.62 24.09
CA THR A 178 4.61 -15.21 25.24
C THR A 178 4.12 -13.93 25.92
N ASP A 179 3.17 -13.21 25.30
CA ASP A 179 2.60 -12.00 25.88
C ASP A 179 1.27 -12.30 26.59
N PRO A 180 1.23 -12.32 27.93
CA PRO A 180 0.01 -12.58 28.69
C PRO A 180 -1.02 -11.46 28.55
N LEU A 181 -0.59 -10.23 28.20
CA LEU A 181 -1.45 -9.06 28.08
C LEU A 181 -1.93 -8.81 26.65
N ARG A 182 -1.62 -9.70 25.69
CA ARG A 182 -1.95 -9.49 24.27
C ARG A 182 -3.41 -9.16 23.98
N PHE A 183 -4.35 -9.56 24.84
CA PHE A 183 -5.78 -9.29 24.68
C PHE A 183 -6.23 -7.97 25.33
N ASP A 184 -5.36 -7.26 26.02
CA ASP A 184 -5.60 -5.89 26.47
C ASP A 184 -5.33 -4.92 25.31
N LEU A 185 -6.40 -4.41 24.72
CA LEU A 185 -6.35 -3.51 23.55
C LEU A 185 -6.24 -2.04 23.95
N SER A 186 -6.01 -1.74 25.23
CA SER A 186 -5.76 -0.38 25.67
C SER A 186 -4.48 0.19 25.01
N ALA A 187 -4.51 1.48 24.68
CA ALA A 187 -3.37 2.11 24.00
C ALA A 187 -2.03 1.93 24.75
N PRO A 188 -1.96 2.06 26.10
CA PRO A 188 -0.70 1.83 26.80
C PRO A 188 -0.13 0.41 26.62
N THR A 189 -0.99 -0.62 26.68
CA THR A 189 -0.56 -2.02 26.51
C THR A 189 -0.11 -2.30 25.08
N VAL A 190 -0.85 -1.81 24.08
CA VAL A 190 -0.47 -1.93 22.67
C VAL A 190 0.84 -1.22 22.37
N LEU A 191 1.03 -0.01 22.93
CA LEU A 191 2.26 0.79 22.77
C LEU A 191 3.49 0.16 23.45
N ALA A 192 3.29 -0.60 24.53
CA ALA A 192 4.36 -1.37 25.16
C ALA A 192 4.74 -2.62 24.32
N ALA A 193 3.74 -3.30 23.73
CA ALA A 193 3.95 -4.51 22.92
C ALA A 193 4.56 -4.21 21.54
N ALA A 194 4.27 -3.07 20.93
CA ALA A 194 4.64 -2.75 19.56
C ALA A 194 6.17 -2.71 19.31
N PRO A 195 6.98 -1.98 20.10
CA PRO A 195 8.44 -1.99 19.97
C PRO A 195 9.03 -3.39 20.20
N ALA A 196 8.51 -4.11 21.19
CA ALA A 196 8.93 -5.47 21.55
C ALA A 196 8.71 -6.45 20.39
N LEU A 197 7.54 -6.38 19.74
CA LEU A 197 7.24 -7.22 18.57
C LEU A 197 8.17 -6.90 17.40
N ILE A 198 8.35 -5.62 17.04
CA ILE A 198 9.20 -5.23 15.90
C ILE A 198 10.65 -5.65 16.13
N ALA A 199 11.18 -5.45 17.33
CA ALA A 199 12.50 -5.91 17.70
C ALA A 199 12.63 -7.44 17.62
N THR A 200 11.60 -8.18 18.05
CA THR A 200 11.56 -9.63 17.99
C THR A 200 11.53 -10.12 16.55
N LEU A 201 10.74 -9.49 15.67
CA LEU A 201 10.68 -9.78 14.23
C LEU A 201 12.09 -9.76 13.61
N VAL A 202 12.87 -8.74 13.91
CA VAL A 202 14.22 -8.62 13.36
C VAL A 202 15.17 -9.58 14.06
N SER A 203 15.25 -9.57 15.40
CA SER A 203 16.29 -10.31 16.16
C SER A 203 16.11 -11.81 16.16
N ALA A 204 14.96 -12.34 15.77
CA ALA A 204 14.71 -13.77 15.61
C ALA A 204 15.11 -14.32 14.24
N LEU A 205 15.32 -13.47 13.24
CA LEU A 205 15.80 -13.90 11.93
C LEU A 205 17.26 -14.41 12.04
N PRO A 206 17.64 -15.47 11.32
CA PRO A 206 19.00 -16.00 11.34
C PRO A 206 19.97 -14.96 10.77
N VAL A 207 21.09 -14.79 11.45
CA VAL A 207 22.23 -13.98 10.99
C VAL A 207 22.98 -14.73 9.90
N ARG A 208 23.37 -14.04 8.84
CA ARG A 208 24.10 -14.61 7.71
C ARG A 208 25.61 -14.62 7.91
N GLU A 209 26.10 -13.81 8.85
CA GLU A 209 27.52 -13.71 9.22
C GLU A 209 27.68 -13.81 10.74
N ALA A 210 28.58 -14.67 11.18
CA ALA A 210 28.70 -15.08 12.59
C ALA A 210 29.18 -13.96 13.53
N ASP A 211 29.94 -12.97 13.03
CA ASP A 211 30.58 -11.94 13.84
C ASP A 211 29.83 -10.59 13.84
N ALA A 212 28.57 -10.59 13.37
CA ALA A 212 27.79 -9.36 13.30
C ALA A 212 27.40 -8.84 14.68
N ALA A 213 27.59 -7.53 14.90
CA ALA A 213 27.13 -6.84 16.11
C ALA A 213 25.60 -6.92 16.20
N ASP A 214 25.08 -7.65 17.18
CA ASP A 214 23.64 -7.87 17.39
C ASP A 214 23.22 -7.39 18.80
N GLY A 215 23.73 -6.24 19.21
CA GLY A 215 23.45 -5.66 20.53
C GLY A 215 22.07 -4.99 20.59
N PRO A 216 21.38 -5.03 21.75
CA PRO A 216 20.09 -4.36 21.93
C PRO A 216 20.18 -2.84 21.82
N GLU A 217 21.36 -2.27 21.94
CA GLU A 217 21.65 -0.82 21.82
C GLU A 217 21.79 -0.37 20.36
N SER A 218 22.01 -1.31 19.42
CA SER A 218 22.14 -1.01 18.00
C SER A 218 20.78 -0.63 17.42
N ALA A 219 20.77 0.27 16.43
CA ALA A 219 19.56 0.62 15.70
C ALA A 219 18.97 -0.59 14.98
N LEU A 220 17.65 -0.59 14.77
CA LEU A 220 16.96 -1.71 14.14
C LEU A 220 17.52 -2.05 12.75
N ALA A 221 17.89 -1.02 11.97
CA ALA A 221 18.53 -1.20 10.67
C ALA A 221 19.91 -1.89 10.76
N GLU A 222 20.71 -1.55 11.77
CA GLU A 222 22.00 -2.22 12.03
C GLU A 222 21.81 -3.69 12.37
N ARG A 223 20.78 -4.01 13.17
CA ARG A 223 20.43 -5.40 13.52
C ARG A 223 19.83 -6.17 12.35
N LEU A 224 19.08 -5.50 11.46
CA LEU A 224 18.47 -6.13 10.30
C LEU A 224 19.51 -6.45 9.21
N TRP A 225 20.50 -5.59 9.01
CA TRP A 225 21.49 -5.69 7.95
C TRP A 225 22.16 -7.08 7.86
N PRO A 226 22.78 -7.63 8.92
CA PRO A 226 23.46 -8.94 8.87
C PRO A 226 22.50 -10.12 8.68
N ARG A 227 21.20 -9.90 8.74
CA ARG A 227 20.17 -10.91 8.46
C ARG A 227 19.77 -10.93 6.98
N LEU A 228 20.06 -9.83 6.27
CA LEU A 228 19.78 -9.71 4.85
C LEU A 228 20.99 -10.00 3.97
N THR A 229 22.21 -9.70 4.44
CA THR A 229 23.43 -9.88 3.63
C THR A 229 24.60 -10.34 4.48
N ARG A 230 25.66 -10.85 3.80
CA ARG A 230 26.97 -11.13 4.38
C ARG A 230 27.95 -9.98 4.23
N HIS A 231 27.59 -8.93 3.49
CA HIS A 231 28.45 -7.76 3.37
C HIS A 231 28.48 -6.99 4.68
N PRO A 232 29.65 -6.53 5.11
CA PRO A 232 29.78 -5.73 6.33
C PRO A 232 28.86 -4.51 6.28
N ALA A 233 28.32 -4.16 7.44
CA ALA A 233 27.49 -2.97 7.59
C ALA A 233 28.38 -1.72 7.65
N ASP A 234 28.46 -0.95 6.58
CA ASP A 234 28.99 0.42 6.64
C ASP A 234 27.88 1.42 7.00
N GLN A 235 28.26 2.54 7.58
CA GLN A 235 27.33 3.54 8.08
C GLN A 235 26.39 4.09 6.99
N ALA A 236 26.91 4.27 5.77
CA ALA A 236 26.13 4.82 4.68
C ALA A 236 25.09 3.81 4.18
N SER A 237 25.45 2.54 4.04
CA SER A 237 24.54 1.45 3.67
C SER A 237 23.43 1.23 4.70
N VAL A 238 23.77 1.24 5.98
CA VAL A 238 22.78 1.16 7.09
C VAL A 238 21.85 2.36 7.06
N ARG A 239 22.37 3.55 6.76
CA ARG A 239 21.57 4.77 6.62
C ARG A 239 20.52 4.64 5.50
N VAL A 240 20.86 4.05 4.36
CA VAL A 240 19.89 3.78 3.29
C VAL A 240 18.81 2.81 3.75
N LEU A 241 19.20 1.73 4.46
CA LEU A 241 18.23 0.75 4.98
C LEU A 241 17.29 1.39 6.02
N ASP A 242 17.82 2.21 6.93
CA ASP A 242 17.01 2.90 7.95
C ASP A 242 16.05 3.91 7.34
N ALA A 243 16.50 4.66 6.31
CA ALA A 243 15.62 5.52 5.53
C ALA A 243 14.53 4.73 4.79
N ALA A 244 14.87 3.57 4.22
CA ALA A 244 13.90 2.69 3.58
C ALA A 244 12.85 2.19 4.58
N LEU A 245 13.26 1.74 5.76
CA LEU A 245 12.35 1.34 6.83
C LEU A 245 11.43 2.51 7.22
N THR A 246 11.96 3.71 7.39
CA THR A 246 11.19 4.91 7.76
C THR A 246 10.16 5.27 6.69
N LEU A 247 10.56 5.28 5.41
CA LEU A 247 9.68 5.61 4.29
C LEU A 247 8.57 4.58 4.06
N LEU A 248 8.75 3.35 4.53
CA LEU A 248 7.81 2.25 4.35
C LEU A 248 6.88 2.03 5.54
N ILE A 249 7.00 2.81 6.63
CA ILE A 249 6.17 2.70 7.84
C ILE A 249 4.69 2.63 7.47
N ASP A 250 4.21 3.55 6.63
CA ASP A 250 2.84 3.53 6.14
C ASP A 250 2.73 4.18 4.75
N HIS A 251 1.65 3.84 4.03
CA HIS A 251 1.39 4.41 2.70
C HIS A 251 -0.07 4.17 2.31
N ASP A 252 -0.98 4.94 2.90
CA ASP A 252 -2.42 4.81 2.70
C ASP A 252 -2.96 3.40 3.01
N LEU A 253 -4.17 3.11 2.59
CA LEU A 253 -4.84 1.82 2.82
C LEU A 253 -4.43 0.77 1.78
N ALA A 254 -3.15 0.37 1.79
CA ALA A 254 -2.69 -0.78 1.02
C ALA A 254 -3.45 -2.06 1.43
N ALA A 255 -3.43 -3.10 0.59
CA ALA A 255 -4.13 -4.35 0.86
C ALA A 255 -3.81 -4.95 2.24
N SER A 256 -2.54 -4.92 2.64
CA SER A 256 -2.11 -5.39 3.97
C SER A 256 -2.61 -4.49 5.10
N THR A 257 -2.65 -3.17 4.88
CA THR A 257 -3.20 -2.22 5.86
C THR A 257 -4.70 -2.41 6.04
N LEU A 258 -5.44 -2.67 4.95
CA LEU A 258 -6.85 -3.01 5.03
C LEU A 258 -7.07 -4.32 5.79
N ALA A 259 -6.28 -5.38 5.51
CA ALA A 259 -6.36 -6.66 6.23
C ALA A 259 -6.10 -6.48 7.74
N ALA A 260 -5.09 -5.68 8.10
CA ALA A 260 -4.78 -5.33 9.49
C ALA A 260 -5.95 -4.57 10.16
N ARG A 261 -6.55 -3.58 9.48
CA ARG A 261 -7.72 -2.85 10.01
C ARG A 261 -8.95 -3.75 10.17
N VAL A 262 -9.21 -4.66 9.23
CA VAL A 262 -10.31 -5.63 9.35
C VAL A 262 -10.12 -6.51 10.58
N ALA A 263 -8.91 -7.03 10.81
CA ALA A 263 -8.59 -7.80 12.01
C ALA A 263 -8.77 -6.96 13.28
N ALA A 264 -8.27 -5.72 13.31
CA ALA A 264 -8.43 -4.82 14.45
C ALA A 264 -9.90 -4.46 14.71
N SER A 265 -10.71 -4.27 13.66
CA SER A 265 -12.16 -4.01 13.81
C SER A 265 -12.91 -5.18 14.46
N ALA A 266 -12.42 -6.40 14.29
CA ALA A 266 -12.90 -7.60 14.99
C ALA A 266 -12.30 -7.76 16.39
N ARG A 267 -11.56 -6.75 16.89
CA ARG A 267 -10.87 -6.78 18.21
C ARG A 267 -9.82 -7.88 18.33
N ALA A 268 -9.18 -8.25 17.21
CA ALA A 268 -7.99 -9.08 17.25
C ALA A 268 -6.84 -8.34 17.96
N HIS A 269 -6.03 -9.07 18.72
CA HIS A 269 -4.88 -8.50 19.43
C HIS A 269 -3.79 -8.04 18.45
N PRO A 270 -2.84 -7.13 18.83
CA PRO A 270 -1.88 -6.52 17.91
C PRO A 270 -1.07 -7.52 17.06
N TYR A 271 -0.66 -8.62 17.65
CA TYR A 271 0.07 -9.69 16.93
C TYR A 271 -0.79 -10.34 15.82
N ALA A 272 -2.08 -10.56 16.07
CA ALA A 272 -3.00 -11.10 15.07
C ALA A 272 -3.29 -10.08 13.96
N VAL A 273 -3.34 -8.79 14.30
CA VAL A 273 -3.41 -7.70 13.33
C VAL A 273 -2.19 -7.71 12.40
N VAL A 274 -0.98 -7.83 12.97
CA VAL A 274 0.27 -7.94 12.20
C VAL A 274 0.28 -9.21 11.36
N SER A 275 -0.18 -10.35 11.90
CA SER A 275 -0.31 -11.61 11.14
C SER A 275 -1.23 -11.47 9.93
N ALA A 276 -2.34 -10.75 10.05
CA ALA A 276 -3.25 -10.47 8.94
C ALA A 276 -2.58 -9.60 7.86
N GLY A 277 -1.84 -8.57 8.28
CA GLY A 277 -1.02 -7.73 7.40
C GLY A 277 0.04 -8.54 6.65
N LEU A 278 0.81 -9.37 7.36
CA LEU A 278 1.83 -10.25 6.79
C LEU A 278 1.23 -11.27 5.80
N GLY A 279 0.04 -11.83 6.09
CA GLY A 279 -0.65 -12.72 5.17
C GLY A 279 -1.02 -12.05 3.85
N ALA A 280 -1.38 -10.76 3.87
CA ALA A 280 -1.67 -10.01 2.65
C ALA A 280 -0.39 -9.58 1.89
N VAL A 281 0.72 -9.35 2.59
CA VAL A 281 2.04 -9.03 1.98
C VAL A 281 2.54 -10.19 1.14
N ASP A 282 2.30 -11.43 1.54
CA ASP A 282 2.71 -12.65 0.81
C ASP A 282 2.11 -12.75 -0.61
N GLY A 283 1.12 -11.93 -0.92
CA GLY A 283 0.48 -11.90 -2.24
C GLY A 283 1.37 -11.34 -3.35
N PRO A 284 1.41 -11.97 -4.55
CA PRO A 284 2.30 -11.56 -5.66
C PRO A 284 2.02 -10.16 -6.21
N LEU A 285 0.84 -9.59 -5.94
CA LEU A 285 0.48 -8.24 -6.36
C LEU A 285 0.76 -7.17 -5.29
N HIS A 286 1.40 -7.54 -4.17
CA HIS A 286 1.67 -6.62 -3.07
C HIS A 286 3.14 -6.68 -2.61
N GLY A 287 3.56 -7.69 -1.84
CA GLY A 287 4.91 -7.75 -1.29
C GLY A 287 5.98 -8.14 -2.30
N ALA A 288 5.66 -9.01 -3.25
CA ALA A 288 6.63 -9.56 -4.22
C ALA A 288 7.18 -8.55 -5.25
N ALA A 289 6.70 -7.31 -5.27
CA ALA A 289 7.05 -6.32 -6.29
C ALA A 289 8.54 -5.97 -6.28
N SER A 290 9.14 -5.79 -5.10
CA SER A 290 10.56 -5.49 -4.97
C SER A 290 11.45 -6.67 -5.36
N GLY A 291 11.04 -7.90 -5.07
CA GLY A 291 11.74 -9.11 -5.50
C GLY A 291 11.71 -9.31 -7.02
N LEU A 292 10.61 -8.93 -7.68
CA LEU A 292 10.53 -8.90 -9.14
C LEU A 292 11.48 -7.87 -9.73
N ALA A 293 11.55 -6.67 -9.16
CA ALA A 293 12.47 -5.61 -9.59
C ALA A 293 13.94 -6.02 -9.35
N HIS A 294 14.24 -6.68 -8.25
CA HIS A 294 15.57 -7.24 -7.97
C HIS A 294 16.01 -8.23 -9.07
N ARG A 295 15.17 -9.18 -9.44
CA ARG A 295 15.45 -10.15 -10.50
C ARG A 295 15.63 -9.47 -11.86
N LEU A 296 14.80 -8.46 -12.18
CA LEU A 296 14.96 -7.66 -13.39
C LEU A 296 16.33 -6.97 -13.45
N LEU A 297 16.75 -6.31 -12.36
CA LEU A 297 18.05 -5.63 -12.32
C LEU A 297 19.22 -6.62 -12.39
N THR A 298 19.11 -7.76 -11.72
CA THR A 298 20.12 -8.83 -11.81
C THR A 298 20.27 -9.31 -13.27
N GLU A 299 19.16 -9.56 -13.96
CA GLU A 299 19.16 -9.96 -15.37
C GLU A 299 19.78 -8.88 -16.27
N VAL A 300 19.48 -7.58 -16.02
CA VAL A 300 20.11 -6.48 -16.77
C VAL A 300 21.61 -6.46 -16.57
N LEU A 301 22.10 -6.63 -15.34
CA LEU A 301 23.52 -6.67 -15.04
C LEU A 301 24.23 -7.86 -15.66
N GLU A 302 23.62 -9.05 -15.64
CA GLU A 302 24.16 -10.27 -16.26
C GLU A 302 24.22 -10.19 -17.77
N ARG A 303 23.20 -9.62 -18.42
CA ARG A 303 23.11 -9.51 -19.88
C ARG A 303 23.78 -8.25 -20.43
N GLY A 304 24.12 -7.27 -19.60
CA GLY A 304 24.71 -5.99 -20.00
C GLY A 304 23.80 -5.13 -20.88
N SER A 305 22.48 -5.35 -20.87
CA SER A 305 21.55 -4.61 -21.74
C SER A 305 20.14 -4.52 -21.14
N ALA A 306 19.79 -3.35 -20.62
CA ALA A 306 18.42 -3.06 -20.18
C ALA A 306 17.42 -3.14 -21.34
N ALA A 307 17.82 -2.69 -22.55
CA ALA A 307 16.94 -2.73 -23.72
C ALA A 307 16.53 -4.14 -24.11
N ALA A 308 17.44 -5.12 -24.04
CA ALA A 308 17.14 -6.51 -24.34
C ALA A 308 16.17 -7.12 -23.32
N VAL A 309 16.41 -6.87 -22.02
CA VAL A 309 15.55 -7.39 -20.92
C VAL A 309 14.15 -6.76 -20.99
N VAL A 310 14.06 -5.44 -21.16
CA VAL A 310 12.77 -4.75 -21.31
C VAL A 310 12.00 -5.25 -22.52
N ALA A 311 12.67 -5.45 -23.66
CA ALA A 311 12.04 -5.98 -24.87
C ALA A 311 11.47 -7.38 -24.68
N ASP A 312 12.17 -8.26 -23.93
CA ASP A 312 11.67 -9.61 -23.62
C ASP A 312 10.43 -9.56 -22.72
N HIS A 313 10.44 -8.74 -21.68
CA HIS A 313 9.26 -8.52 -20.83
C HIS A 313 8.05 -8.04 -21.64
N LEU A 314 8.25 -7.04 -22.52
CA LEU A 314 7.18 -6.50 -23.36
C LEU A 314 6.63 -7.55 -24.36
N ARG A 315 7.53 -8.35 -24.97
CA ARG A 315 7.15 -9.44 -25.90
C ARG A 315 6.28 -10.51 -25.23
N GLU A 316 6.55 -10.79 -23.94
CA GLU A 316 5.79 -11.74 -23.13
C GLU A 316 4.53 -11.13 -22.51
N GLY A 317 4.23 -9.85 -22.78
CA GLY A 317 3.09 -9.14 -22.20
C GLY A 317 3.23 -8.89 -20.70
N ARG A 318 4.45 -9.01 -20.14
CA ARG A 318 4.73 -8.74 -18.73
C ARG A 318 4.92 -7.25 -18.48
N ARG A 319 4.52 -6.81 -17.30
CA ARG A 319 4.86 -5.46 -16.83
C ARG A 319 6.33 -5.38 -16.47
N ILE A 320 6.91 -4.18 -16.56
CA ILE A 320 8.26 -3.91 -16.08
C ILE A 320 8.18 -3.65 -14.57
N PRO A 321 8.75 -4.53 -13.71
CA PRO A 321 8.73 -4.35 -12.26
C PRO A 321 9.47 -3.09 -11.82
N GLY A 322 9.04 -2.49 -10.72
CA GLY A 322 9.69 -1.31 -10.17
C GLY A 322 9.31 0.01 -10.84
N LEU A 323 8.37 -0.02 -11.82
CA LEU A 323 7.91 1.18 -12.53
C LEU A 323 6.42 1.43 -12.37
N GLY A 324 6.08 2.71 -12.21
CA GLY A 324 4.72 3.19 -12.06
C GLY A 324 4.16 3.01 -10.65
N HIS A 325 3.26 3.91 -10.27
CA HIS A 325 2.56 3.84 -9.00
C HIS A 325 1.13 4.33 -9.15
N ARG A 326 0.17 3.66 -8.47
CA ARG A 326 -1.25 4.01 -8.59
C ARG A 326 -1.58 5.39 -8.05
N LEU A 327 -0.90 5.82 -6.98
CA LEU A 327 -1.19 7.05 -6.26
C LEU A 327 -0.33 8.24 -6.74
N TYR A 328 0.80 7.98 -7.41
CA TYR A 328 1.67 9.02 -7.96
C TYR A 328 1.58 9.02 -9.48
N PRO A 329 1.06 10.10 -10.08
CA PRO A 329 1.06 10.24 -11.54
C PRO A 329 2.45 10.51 -12.11
N GLY A 330 3.36 11.03 -11.26
CA GLY A 330 4.76 11.29 -11.54
C GLY A 330 5.67 10.37 -10.74
N GLU A 331 6.77 10.93 -10.29
CA GLU A 331 7.80 10.24 -9.54
C GLU A 331 7.36 9.89 -8.11
N ASP A 332 7.67 8.68 -7.66
CA ASP A 332 7.47 8.25 -6.27
C ASP A 332 8.50 8.96 -5.35
N PRO A 333 8.08 9.81 -4.40
CA PRO A 333 9.00 10.55 -3.53
C PRO A 333 9.91 9.65 -2.70
N ARG A 334 9.45 8.44 -2.38
CA ARG A 334 10.26 7.44 -1.65
C ARG A 334 11.41 6.92 -2.53
N ALA A 335 11.11 6.62 -3.80
CA ALA A 335 12.13 6.20 -4.76
C ALA A 335 13.17 7.30 -4.97
N ARG A 336 12.71 8.54 -5.20
CA ARG A 336 13.61 9.70 -5.37
C ARG A 336 14.57 9.86 -4.20
N MET A 337 14.06 9.79 -2.97
CA MET A 337 14.91 9.93 -1.78
C MET A 337 15.92 8.79 -1.66
N LEU A 338 15.47 7.54 -1.85
CA LEU A 338 16.36 6.37 -1.75
C LEU A 338 17.43 6.36 -2.85
N PHE A 339 17.07 6.73 -4.08
CA PHE A 339 18.06 6.87 -5.15
C PHE A 339 19.12 7.92 -4.82
N GLY A 340 18.72 9.07 -4.25
CA GLY A 340 19.68 10.08 -3.79
C GLY A 340 20.66 9.55 -2.75
N LEU A 341 20.19 8.78 -1.76
CA LEU A 341 21.05 8.15 -0.77
C LEU A 341 21.95 7.04 -1.35
N LEU A 342 21.45 6.30 -2.34
CA LEU A 342 22.19 5.24 -3.01
C LEU A 342 23.30 5.78 -3.92
N GLU A 343 23.19 7.02 -4.42
CA GLU A 343 24.25 7.68 -5.19
C GLU A 343 25.54 7.89 -4.39
N ASP A 344 25.42 8.02 -3.06
CA ASP A 344 26.57 8.15 -2.16
C ASP A 344 27.29 6.82 -1.89
N LEU A 345 26.76 5.69 -2.41
CA LEU A 345 27.32 4.35 -2.24
C LEU A 345 28.07 3.90 -3.51
N PRO A 346 29.41 3.83 -3.52
CA PRO A 346 30.17 3.39 -4.70
C PRO A 346 29.74 2.01 -5.22
N GLN A 347 29.43 1.08 -4.30
CA GLN A 347 28.97 -0.28 -4.65
C GLN A 347 27.58 -0.31 -5.33
N ALA A 348 26.79 0.76 -5.19
CA ALA A 348 25.45 0.84 -5.81
C ALA A 348 25.53 1.33 -7.27
N ALA A 349 26.64 1.90 -7.73
CA ALA A 349 26.77 2.50 -9.06
C ALA A 349 26.37 1.57 -10.23
N PRO A 350 26.75 0.27 -10.28
CA PRO A 350 26.29 -0.62 -11.36
C PRO A 350 24.76 -0.81 -11.37
N ALA A 351 24.17 -1.07 -10.22
CA ALA A 351 22.73 -1.30 -10.10
C ALA A 351 21.91 -0.01 -10.35
N LEU A 352 22.44 1.16 -9.92
CA LEU A 352 21.85 2.46 -10.22
C LEU A 352 21.86 2.74 -11.74
N THR A 353 22.97 2.44 -12.43
CA THR A 353 23.06 2.59 -13.88
C THR A 353 22.05 1.69 -14.57
N ALA A 354 21.99 0.41 -14.20
CA ALA A 354 21.00 -0.53 -14.73
C ALA A 354 19.55 -0.06 -14.50
N ALA A 355 19.25 0.44 -13.31
CA ALA A 355 17.92 0.97 -12.99
C ALA A 355 17.55 2.19 -13.86
N ARG A 356 18.47 3.14 -14.04
CA ARG A 356 18.28 4.30 -14.91
C ARG A 356 18.05 3.88 -16.37
N GLU A 357 18.84 2.96 -16.88
CA GLU A 357 18.66 2.42 -18.24
C GLU A 357 17.31 1.72 -18.43
N VAL A 358 16.82 0.98 -17.42
CA VAL A 358 15.47 0.39 -17.44
C VAL A 358 14.40 1.48 -17.52
N VAL A 359 14.50 2.53 -16.69
CA VAL A 359 13.56 3.67 -16.70
C VAL A 359 13.57 4.35 -18.07
N GLU A 360 14.75 4.73 -18.58
CA GLU A 360 14.91 5.43 -19.86
C GLU A 360 14.41 4.59 -21.04
N THR A 361 14.73 3.29 -21.04
CA THR A 361 14.27 2.37 -22.09
C THR A 361 12.76 2.25 -22.08
N THR A 362 12.16 2.09 -20.91
CA THR A 362 10.70 1.95 -20.78
C THR A 362 9.98 3.25 -21.14
N ALA A 363 10.54 4.40 -20.79
CA ALA A 363 9.96 5.71 -21.08
C ALA A 363 9.77 5.99 -22.59
N ARG A 364 10.51 5.30 -23.47
CA ARG A 364 10.32 5.37 -24.93
C ARG A 364 8.99 4.76 -25.40
N TYR A 365 8.40 3.88 -24.61
CA TYR A 365 7.15 3.16 -24.92
C TYR A 365 5.99 3.59 -24.02
N THR A 366 6.27 3.82 -22.75
CA THR A 366 5.27 4.20 -21.74
C THR A 366 5.93 5.12 -20.71
N PRO A 367 5.36 6.31 -20.44
CA PRO A 367 5.93 7.27 -19.49
C PRO A 367 5.69 6.79 -18.04
N LEU A 368 6.47 5.82 -17.59
CA LEU A 368 6.45 5.30 -16.23
C LEU A 368 7.68 5.79 -15.47
N HIS A 369 7.48 6.19 -14.23
CA HIS A 369 8.54 6.60 -13.33
C HIS A 369 8.92 5.45 -12.38
N ALA A 370 10.16 5.48 -11.88
CA ALA A 370 10.61 4.57 -10.85
C ALA A 370 9.73 4.68 -9.59
N ASN A 371 9.42 3.54 -8.99
CA ASN A 371 8.75 3.48 -7.68
C ASN A 371 9.71 2.95 -6.61
N VAL A 372 9.24 2.88 -5.36
CA VAL A 372 10.06 2.45 -4.22
C VAL A 372 10.60 1.03 -4.38
N ASP A 373 9.91 0.15 -5.11
CA ASP A 373 10.35 -1.23 -5.33
C ASP A 373 11.63 -1.31 -6.16
N LEU A 374 11.80 -0.42 -7.15
CA LEU A 374 13.03 -0.33 -7.92
C LEU A 374 14.19 0.18 -7.05
N ALA A 375 13.95 1.15 -6.18
CA ALA A 375 14.98 1.65 -5.26
C ALA A 375 15.41 0.58 -4.23
N LEU A 376 14.44 -0.19 -3.68
CA LEU A 376 14.74 -1.36 -2.83
C LEU A 376 15.50 -2.45 -3.59
N ALA A 377 15.20 -2.64 -4.88
CA ALA A 377 15.93 -3.57 -5.72
C ALA A 377 17.38 -3.13 -5.93
N VAL A 378 17.63 -1.84 -6.16
CA VAL A 378 19.00 -1.30 -6.23
C VAL A 378 19.75 -1.56 -4.92
N LEU A 379 19.16 -1.25 -3.77
CA LEU A 379 19.76 -1.54 -2.45
C LEU A 379 20.09 -3.03 -2.31
N SER A 380 19.13 -3.89 -2.57
CA SER A 380 19.29 -5.34 -2.34
C SER A 380 20.32 -5.98 -3.29
N VAL A 381 20.33 -5.56 -4.56
CA VAL A 381 21.33 -6.04 -5.54
C VAL A 381 22.73 -5.54 -5.15
N SER A 382 22.88 -4.25 -4.83
CA SER A 382 24.17 -3.64 -4.47
C SER A 382 24.79 -4.23 -3.22
N ALA A 383 23.96 -4.63 -2.26
CA ALA A 383 24.38 -5.22 -1.00
C ALA A 383 24.44 -6.75 -1.03
N GLY A 384 24.27 -7.40 -2.17
CA GLY A 384 24.26 -8.87 -2.27
C GLY A 384 23.20 -9.55 -1.42
N MET A 385 22.05 -8.89 -1.22
CA MET A 385 20.92 -9.43 -0.50
C MET A 385 20.11 -10.38 -1.41
N PRO A 386 19.34 -11.33 -0.86
CA PRO A 386 18.42 -12.13 -1.66
C PRO A 386 17.27 -11.29 -2.23
N ALA A 387 16.65 -11.76 -3.30
CA ALA A 387 15.54 -11.05 -3.95
C ALA A 387 14.36 -10.75 -3.01
N GLU A 388 14.13 -11.58 -2.00
CA GLU A 388 13.10 -11.42 -0.97
C GLU A 388 13.42 -10.36 0.12
N ALA A 389 14.64 -9.80 0.11
CA ALA A 389 15.05 -8.83 1.12
C ALA A 389 14.17 -7.59 1.15
N GLY A 390 13.78 -7.07 -0.02
CA GLY A 390 12.89 -5.91 -0.11
C GLY A 390 11.52 -6.16 0.50
N GLU A 391 10.98 -7.38 0.36
CA GLU A 391 9.73 -7.81 0.99
C GLU A 391 9.85 -7.84 2.51
N ALA A 392 10.97 -8.36 3.02
CA ALA A 392 11.23 -8.40 4.47
C ALA A 392 11.40 -6.99 5.05
N VAL A 393 12.13 -6.10 4.36
CA VAL A 393 12.27 -4.68 4.74
C VAL A 393 10.88 -4.02 4.78
N PHE A 394 10.07 -4.23 3.75
CA PHE A 394 8.70 -3.74 3.71
C PHE A 394 7.87 -4.26 4.88
N ALA A 395 7.87 -5.57 5.14
CA ALA A 395 7.08 -6.21 6.19
C ALA A 395 7.45 -5.69 7.59
N VAL A 396 8.75 -5.60 7.89
CA VAL A 396 9.25 -5.06 9.16
C VAL A 396 8.82 -3.59 9.32
N ALA A 397 9.07 -2.78 8.31
CA ALA A 397 8.73 -1.36 8.32
C ALA A 397 7.24 -1.11 8.51
N ARG A 398 6.41 -1.82 7.73
CA ARG A 398 4.96 -1.65 7.71
C ARG A 398 4.28 -2.14 8.97
N THR A 399 4.94 -2.97 9.78
CA THR A 399 4.42 -3.40 11.08
C THR A 399 4.10 -2.20 11.97
N ALA A 400 4.91 -1.14 11.95
CA ALA A 400 4.63 0.09 12.70
C ALA A 400 3.34 0.78 12.21
N GLY A 401 3.13 0.85 10.90
CA GLY A 401 1.91 1.40 10.30
C GLY A 401 0.67 0.56 10.63
N TRP A 402 0.75 -0.78 10.54
CA TRP A 402 -0.38 -1.65 10.92
C TRP A 402 -0.80 -1.46 12.37
N ILE A 403 0.16 -1.28 13.27
CA ILE A 403 -0.12 -1.01 14.68
C ILE A 403 -0.75 0.38 14.85
N ALA A 404 -0.26 1.41 14.16
CA ALA A 404 -0.88 2.73 14.17
C ALA A 404 -2.34 2.67 13.72
N HIS A 405 -2.62 1.94 12.64
CA HIS A 405 -3.98 1.71 12.14
C HIS A 405 -4.84 0.87 13.11
N ALA A 406 -4.25 -0.09 13.82
CA ALA A 406 -4.95 -0.84 14.85
C ALA A 406 -5.37 0.03 16.03
N LEU A 407 -4.47 0.94 16.48
CA LEU A 407 -4.77 1.90 17.54
C LEU A 407 -5.95 2.81 17.18
N GLU A 408 -6.04 3.30 15.92
CA GLU A 408 -7.22 4.03 15.46
C GLU A 408 -8.47 3.13 15.48
N GLU A 409 -8.36 1.90 14.96
CA GLU A 409 -9.49 1.00 14.80
C GLU A 409 -10.04 0.50 16.15
N TYR A 410 -9.20 0.35 17.17
CA TYR A 410 -9.65 -0.01 18.52
C TYR A 410 -10.52 1.07 19.19
N GLN A 411 -10.40 2.34 18.73
CA GLN A 411 -11.25 3.44 19.21
C GLN A 411 -12.59 3.51 18.47
N GLU A 412 -12.69 2.86 17.31
CA GLU A 412 -13.89 2.86 16.48
C GLU A 412 -14.90 1.78 16.95
N ARG A 413 -16.13 1.84 16.39
CA ARG A 413 -17.14 0.81 16.64
C ARG A 413 -16.65 -0.56 16.14
N PRO A 414 -16.78 -1.63 16.95
CA PRO A 414 -16.41 -2.98 16.51
C PRO A 414 -17.12 -3.42 15.23
N LEU A 415 -16.42 -4.21 14.41
CA LEU A 415 -16.94 -4.81 13.17
C LEU A 415 -17.51 -3.80 12.16
N ARG A 416 -17.09 -2.52 12.19
CA ARG A 416 -17.55 -1.52 11.22
C ARG A 416 -17.08 -1.80 9.78
N LEU A 417 -16.01 -2.58 9.62
CA LEU A 417 -15.45 -2.99 8.32
C LEU A 417 -16.01 -4.34 7.85
N ARG A 418 -17.20 -4.74 8.31
CA ARG A 418 -17.86 -5.96 7.85
C ARG A 418 -18.82 -5.65 6.68
N PRO A 419 -18.45 -5.97 5.44
CA PRO A 419 -19.32 -5.79 4.28
C PRO A 419 -20.46 -6.82 4.28
N SER A 420 -21.55 -6.51 3.57
CA SER A 420 -22.61 -7.48 3.27
C SER A 420 -22.23 -8.26 2.00
N GLY A 421 -22.49 -9.57 2.01
CA GLY A 421 -22.38 -10.39 0.80
C GLY A 421 -23.62 -10.24 -0.08
N HIS A 422 -23.42 -10.17 -1.40
CA HIS A 422 -24.49 -10.33 -2.39
C HIS A 422 -24.44 -11.76 -2.94
N TYR A 423 -25.51 -12.53 -2.70
CA TYR A 423 -25.58 -13.91 -3.15
C TYR A 423 -25.82 -13.96 -4.66
N THR A 424 -24.97 -14.66 -5.40
CA THR A 424 -25.04 -14.85 -6.86
C THR A 424 -25.16 -16.32 -7.28
N GLY A 425 -25.36 -17.22 -6.32
CA GLY A 425 -25.54 -18.66 -6.59
C GLY A 425 -26.94 -19.01 -7.07
N PRO A 426 -27.23 -20.32 -7.22
CA PRO A 426 -28.54 -20.80 -7.64
C PRO A 426 -29.65 -20.31 -6.71
N THR A 427 -30.81 -19.95 -7.31
CA THR A 427 -31.97 -19.48 -6.53
C THR A 427 -32.44 -20.57 -5.55
N PRO A 428 -32.55 -20.27 -4.25
CA PRO A 428 -33.09 -21.25 -3.31
C PRO A 428 -34.60 -21.39 -3.40
N PRO A 429 -35.16 -22.54 -2.96
CA PRO A 429 -34.45 -23.73 -2.46
C PRO A 429 -33.95 -24.62 -3.59
N GLN A 430 -32.75 -25.22 -3.41
CA GLN A 430 -32.25 -26.28 -4.28
C GLN A 430 -32.47 -27.64 -3.60
N PRO A 431 -32.63 -28.74 -4.35
CA PRO A 431 -32.72 -30.07 -3.79
C PRO A 431 -31.40 -30.43 -3.07
N LEU A 432 -31.52 -31.30 -2.08
CA LEU A 432 -30.32 -31.89 -1.45
C LEU A 432 -29.54 -32.70 -2.49
N PRO A 433 -28.17 -32.67 -2.42
CA PRO A 433 -27.30 -33.42 -3.32
C PRO A 433 -27.44 -34.92 -3.13
#